data_dcc5d5a0204c1260575912445ecebccd
#
_entry.id   dcc5d5a0204c1260575912445ecebccd
#
_cell.length_a   1.000
_cell.length_b   1.000
_cell.length_c   1.000
_cell.angle_alpha   90.00
_cell.angle_beta   90.00
_cell.angle_gamma   90.00
#
_symmetry.space_group_name_H-M   'P 1'
#
loop_
_entity.id
_entity.type
_entity.pdbx_description
1 polymer ?
#
loop_
_entity_poly.entity_id
_entity_poly.type
_entity_poly.pdbx_seq_one_letter_code
_entity_poly.pdbx_strand_id
1 'polypeptide(L)'
;MVEEVTVTAMSAGTSAVAADDALPAPASASALPPPEGTGAGLFAARPALIRAMNEQLLMEHIRQRGPCSRAELARVSGLSKPTVSLALDNMERSGLVRTAGQRTGVPGRSARLYEIRPDAGLVLGLDIGHEYVRGAIADLTGEIRTRASLRAHATSVRARVAELVDLAGLLCEDAGVTRSAVTQTVIGSPGVYDSRRNAMKLTGGLRGWDRPAALAGLREAFGPSLVMENDVDAAALAERALGHGREVDNFAFVHIGTGIGMGLIVGGQLLRGAHGVAGEIAFMPLSGGAGADEHEVRKRGTLETAASASGIVRAARRGGMRGPVSARRVFEAAAAGDERAQAVVAEEAALVAKTICAVITVVDPELIVLGGGIGRAPEFAEAVTAELDRIAPVMPVIRVSALGTDAVTDGCLAAGTELAWGQVMTALPTAGPGDGVRPLT
;
A
#
# COMPACT_ATOMS: atom_id res chain seq x y z
N MET A 1 62.73 21.59 -15.07
CA MET A 1 62.22 22.25 -16.30
C MET A 1 60.73 22.28 -16.13
N VAL A 2 60.23 23.47 -15.85
CA VAL A 2 58.85 23.78 -15.63
C VAL A 2 58.37 24.35 -16.96
N GLU A 3 57.41 23.71 -17.63
CA GLU A 3 56.74 24.25 -18.79
C GLU A 3 55.45 24.95 -18.38
N GLU A 4 55.44 26.27 -18.52
CA GLU A 4 54.30 27.17 -18.43
C GLU A 4 53.30 26.89 -19.57
N VAL A 5 52.06 26.65 -19.27
CA VAL A 5 50.96 26.65 -20.24
C VAL A 5 50.21 27.97 -20.13
N THR A 6 50.39 28.78 -21.16
CA THR A 6 49.78 30.08 -21.37
C THR A 6 48.27 29.94 -21.64
N VAL A 7 47.43 30.62 -20.86
CA VAL A 7 45.98 30.71 -21.09
C VAL A 7 45.73 31.92 -22.02
N THR A 8 45.24 31.64 -23.22
CA THR A 8 44.78 32.67 -24.14
C THR A 8 43.29 32.94 -23.95
N ALA A 9 42.96 34.12 -23.49
CA ALA A 9 41.58 34.59 -23.41
C ALA A 9 41.05 34.92 -24.80
N MET A 10 39.99 34.25 -25.23
CA MET A 10 39.21 34.64 -26.40
C MET A 10 37.95 35.40 -25.96
N SER A 11 37.81 36.62 -26.43
CA SER A 11 36.69 37.52 -26.20
C SER A 11 35.38 36.96 -26.75
N ALA A 12 34.36 36.95 -25.93
CA ALA A 12 33.02 36.59 -26.30
C ALA A 12 32.34 37.71 -27.10
N GLY A 13 31.93 37.39 -28.30
CA GLY A 13 30.99 38.20 -29.07
C GLY A 13 29.57 38.00 -28.54
N THR A 14 28.96 39.05 -28.07
CA THR A 14 27.56 39.14 -27.70
C THR A 14 26.67 39.03 -28.93
N SER A 15 26.00 37.87 -29.10
CA SER A 15 24.85 37.74 -29.98
C SER A 15 23.59 37.73 -29.12
N ALA A 16 22.79 38.79 -29.25
CA ALA A 16 21.48 38.90 -28.60
C ALA A 16 20.51 37.87 -29.22
N VAL A 17 20.14 36.88 -28.48
CA VAL A 17 18.97 36.03 -28.78
C VAL A 17 17.81 36.61 -27.97
N ALA A 18 16.75 37.00 -28.67
CA ALA A 18 15.54 37.57 -28.15
C ALA A 18 14.92 36.61 -27.10
N ALA A 19 14.68 37.15 -25.92
CA ALA A 19 13.87 36.54 -24.90
C ALA A 19 12.39 36.77 -25.27
N ASP A 20 11.71 35.70 -25.66
CA ASP A 20 10.26 35.69 -25.74
C ASP A 20 9.79 34.24 -25.40
N ASP A 21 9.71 33.96 -24.12
CA ASP A 21 8.89 32.89 -23.49
C ASP A 21 8.79 33.19 -22.01
N ALA A 22 8.14 34.32 -21.69
CA ALA A 22 7.67 34.61 -20.35
C ALA A 22 6.45 33.72 -20.06
N LEU A 23 6.58 32.82 -19.10
CA LEU A 23 5.45 32.12 -18.49
C LEU A 23 4.38 33.15 -18.10
N PRO A 24 3.09 32.95 -18.43
CA PRO A 24 2.04 33.86 -18.02
C PRO A 24 2.02 33.95 -16.50
N ALA A 25 2.08 35.14 -15.97
CA ALA A 25 1.85 35.42 -14.56
C ALA A 25 0.49 34.87 -14.14
N PRO A 26 0.34 34.38 -12.91
CA PRO A 26 -0.96 33.94 -12.43
C PRO A 26 -1.94 35.11 -12.52
N ALA A 27 -3.06 34.87 -13.19
CA ALA A 27 -4.13 35.86 -13.33
C ALA A 27 -4.48 36.38 -11.91
N SER A 28 -4.40 37.71 -11.76
CA SER A 28 -4.84 38.41 -10.58
C SER A 28 -6.26 37.94 -10.27
N ALA A 29 -6.45 37.32 -9.09
CA ALA A 29 -7.77 36.99 -8.57
C ALA A 29 -8.59 38.28 -8.54
N SER A 30 -9.48 38.42 -9.50
CA SER A 30 -10.54 39.42 -9.48
C SER A 30 -11.32 39.18 -8.20
N ALA A 31 -11.21 40.13 -7.26
CA ALA A 31 -11.99 40.10 -6.03
C ALA A 31 -13.46 40.05 -6.40
N LEU A 32 -14.12 38.91 -6.08
CA LEU A 32 -15.58 38.83 -6.08
C LEU A 32 -16.10 39.89 -5.12
N PRO A 33 -17.12 40.66 -5.51
CA PRO A 33 -17.76 41.61 -4.58
C PRO A 33 -18.24 40.85 -3.33
N PRO A 34 -18.16 41.44 -2.13
CA PRO A 34 -18.65 40.78 -0.93
C PRO A 34 -20.15 40.52 -1.08
N PRO A 35 -20.63 39.33 -0.66
CA PRO A 35 -22.06 39.07 -0.67
C PRO A 35 -22.74 40.03 0.27
N GLU A 36 -23.59 40.90 -0.25
CA GLU A 36 -24.56 41.67 0.53
C GLU A 36 -25.58 40.70 1.11
N GLY A 37 -25.55 40.52 2.42
CA GLY A 37 -26.58 39.73 3.08
C GLY A 37 -26.17 39.20 4.45
N THR A 38 -26.54 39.95 5.48
CA THR A 38 -26.80 39.50 6.86
C THR A 38 -25.70 38.70 7.57
N GLY A 39 -24.80 39.41 8.24
CA GLY A 39 -23.94 38.87 9.29
C GLY A 39 -24.75 38.47 10.51
N ALA A 40 -25.13 37.20 10.61
CA ALA A 40 -25.53 36.52 11.87
C ALA A 40 -25.61 34.98 11.72
N GLY A 41 -25.07 34.36 10.65
CA GLY A 41 -25.25 32.93 10.36
C GLY A 41 -23.98 32.05 10.29
N LEU A 42 -22.80 32.57 10.63
CA LEU A 42 -21.55 31.94 10.19
C LEU A 42 -21.00 30.86 11.12
N PHE A 43 -21.52 30.57 12.30
CA PHE A 43 -21.01 29.54 13.20
C PHE A 43 -22.02 28.85 14.13
N ALA A 44 -23.29 28.77 13.77
CA ALA A 44 -24.13 27.75 14.39
C ALA A 44 -23.78 26.40 13.74
N ALA A 45 -22.76 25.71 14.25
CA ALA A 45 -22.52 24.31 13.88
C ALA A 45 -23.84 23.57 14.07
N ARG A 46 -24.41 23.05 12.98
CA ARG A 46 -25.74 22.41 13.03
C ARG A 46 -25.68 21.32 14.11
N PRO A 47 -26.64 21.20 15.03
CA PRO A 47 -26.59 20.22 16.12
C PRO A 47 -26.35 18.80 15.66
N ALA A 48 -26.75 18.47 14.41
CA ALA A 48 -26.45 17.22 13.75
C ALA A 48 -24.95 17.01 13.48
N LEU A 49 -24.24 18.04 13.05
CA LEU A 49 -22.79 17.94 12.80
C LEU A 49 -22.02 17.74 14.12
N ILE A 50 -22.39 18.44 15.19
CA ILE A 50 -21.76 18.25 16.50
C ILE A 50 -22.01 16.84 17.02
N ARG A 51 -23.20 16.27 16.82
CA ARG A 51 -23.48 14.88 17.18
C ARG A 51 -22.59 13.89 16.40
N ALA A 52 -22.52 14.03 15.06
CA ALA A 52 -21.66 13.19 14.23
C ALA A 52 -20.20 13.27 14.67
N MET A 53 -19.67 14.46 14.95
CA MET A 53 -18.31 14.62 15.46
C MET A 53 -18.09 13.95 16.81
N ASN A 54 -19.06 14.03 17.74
CA ASN A 54 -18.98 13.34 19.03
C ASN A 54 -19.00 11.83 18.86
N GLU A 55 -19.86 11.30 18.00
CA GLU A 55 -19.93 9.86 17.68
C GLU A 55 -18.63 9.38 17.05
N GLN A 56 -18.06 10.13 16.11
CA GLN A 56 -16.75 9.83 15.51
C GLN A 56 -15.64 9.79 16.56
N LEU A 57 -15.58 10.79 17.46
CA LEU A 57 -14.60 10.83 18.52
C LEU A 57 -14.69 9.61 19.44
N LEU A 58 -15.92 9.22 19.82
CA LEU A 58 -16.13 8.04 20.69
C LEU A 58 -15.80 6.74 19.98
N MET A 59 -16.16 6.60 18.69
CA MET A 59 -15.80 5.45 17.87
C MET A 59 -14.27 5.27 17.80
N GLU A 60 -13.55 6.36 17.54
CA GLU A 60 -12.08 6.31 17.48
C GLU A 60 -11.46 5.90 18.81
N HIS A 61 -11.99 6.38 19.95
CA HIS A 61 -11.55 5.93 21.26
C HIS A 61 -11.82 4.43 21.50
N ILE A 62 -12.98 3.92 21.06
CA ILE A 62 -13.29 2.49 21.20
C ILE A 62 -12.36 1.67 20.28
N ARG A 63 -12.10 2.14 19.04
CA ARG A 63 -11.19 1.49 18.09
C ARG A 63 -9.79 1.33 18.67
N GLN A 64 -9.24 2.39 19.26
CA GLN A 64 -7.87 2.41 19.77
C GLN A 64 -7.68 1.64 21.09
N ARG A 65 -8.70 1.62 21.94
CA ARG A 65 -8.58 1.12 23.33
C ARG A 65 -9.28 -0.23 23.57
N GLY A 66 -10.09 -0.67 22.60
CA GLY A 66 -10.99 -1.82 22.79
C GLY A 66 -12.22 -1.46 23.64
N PRO A 67 -12.85 -2.46 24.29
CA PRO A 67 -14.08 -2.26 25.02
C PRO A 67 -13.97 -1.19 26.12
N CYS A 68 -14.79 -0.16 26.03
CA CYS A 68 -14.82 0.98 26.95
C CYS A 68 -16.17 1.15 27.62
N SER A 69 -16.18 1.60 28.88
CA SER A 69 -17.39 2.01 29.57
C SER A 69 -17.78 3.47 29.24
N ARG A 70 -19.05 3.83 29.47
CA ARG A 70 -19.53 5.23 29.33
C ARG A 70 -18.72 6.22 30.16
N ALA A 71 -18.29 5.81 31.35
CA ALA A 71 -17.50 6.68 32.24
C ALA A 71 -16.08 6.89 31.73
N GLU A 72 -15.45 5.86 31.20
CA GLU A 72 -14.12 5.94 30.58
C GLU A 72 -14.18 6.82 29.32
N LEU A 73 -15.16 6.60 28.45
CA LEU A 73 -15.35 7.40 27.25
C LEU A 73 -15.60 8.88 27.58
N ALA A 74 -16.43 9.18 28.60
CA ALA A 74 -16.63 10.57 29.05
C ALA A 74 -15.34 11.21 29.54
N ARG A 75 -14.51 10.46 30.28
CA ARG A 75 -13.23 10.95 30.81
C ARG A 75 -12.21 11.23 29.70
N VAL A 76 -12.10 10.33 28.71
CA VAL A 76 -11.06 10.45 27.66
C VAL A 76 -11.45 11.42 26.55
N SER A 77 -12.75 11.53 26.23
CA SER A 77 -13.26 12.45 25.22
C SER A 77 -13.52 13.87 25.74
N GLY A 78 -13.58 14.06 27.04
CA GLY A 78 -14.00 15.34 27.64
C GLY A 78 -15.49 15.66 27.49
N LEU A 79 -16.28 14.75 26.91
CA LEU A 79 -17.71 14.94 26.71
C LEU A 79 -18.50 14.70 28.00
N SER A 80 -19.65 15.36 28.13
CA SER A 80 -20.56 15.14 29.25
C SER A 80 -21.14 13.72 29.25
N LYS A 81 -21.42 13.13 30.41
CA LYS A 81 -22.03 11.80 30.55
C LYS A 81 -23.34 11.65 29.73
N PRO A 82 -24.25 12.64 29.72
CA PRO A 82 -25.45 12.60 28.87
C PRO A 82 -25.12 12.54 27.40
N THR A 83 -24.14 13.34 26.92
CA THR A 83 -23.71 13.35 25.51
C THR A 83 -23.16 11.99 25.11
N VAL A 84 -22.28 11.39 25.92
CA VAL A 84 -21.73 10.04 25.67
C VAL A 84 -22.85 8.99 25.65
N SER A 85 -23.81 9.09 26.57
CA SER A 85 -24.92 8.14 26.60
C SER A 85 -25.76 8.21 25.35
N LEU A 86 -26.14 9.42 24.90
CA LEU A 86 -26.92 9.63 23.69
C LEU A 86 -26.17 9.12 22.45
N ALA A 87 -24.89 9.42 22.31
CA ALA A 87 -24.08 8.99 21.20
C ALA A 87 -23.94 7.45 21.15
N LEU A 88 -23.65 6.79 22.26
CA LEU A 88 -23.58 5.32 22.33
C LEU A 88 -24.92 4.65 22.03
N ASP A 89 -26.03 5.21 22.51
CA ASP A 89 -27.37 4.67 22.22
C ASP A 89 -27.73 4.83 20.72
N ASN A 90 -27.23 5.89 20.06
CA ASN A 90 -27.35 6.05 18.60
C ASN A 90 -26.50 5.05 17.84
N MET A 91 -25.23 4.91 18.19
CA MET A 91 -24.30 3.98 17.56
C MET A 91 -24.73 2.52 17.76
N GLU A 92 -25.29 2.17 18.92
CA GLU A 92 -25.83 0.81 19.18
C GLU A 92 -27.06 0.56 18.31
N ARG A 93 -27.97 1.53 18.17
CA ARG A 93 -29.13 1.42 17.26
C ARG A 93 -28.75 1.34 15.79
N SER A 94 -27.69 2.05 15.39
CA SER A 94 -27.15 1.99 14.03
C SER A 94 -26.30 0.75 13.76
N GLY A 95 -26.10 -0.14 14.77
CA GLY A 95 -25.35 -1.37 14.62
C GLY A 95 -23.83 -1.18 14.51
N LEU A 96 -23.29 -0.03 14.93
CA LEU A 96 -21.86 0.27 14.87
C LEU A 96 -21.10 -0.20 16.11
N VAL A 97 -21.78 -0.19 17.27
CA VAL A 97 -21.25 -0.69 18.51
C VAL A 97 -22.18 -1.72 19.12
N ARG A 98 -21.62 -2.59 19.94
CA ARG A 98 -22.37 -3.56 20.73
C ARG A 98 -21.87 -3.58 22.17
N THR A 99 -22.64 -4.23 23.04
CA THR A 99 -22.19 -4.50 24.41
C THR A 99 -21.20 -5.66 24.44
N ALA A 100 -20.02 -5.44 25.02
CA ALA A 100 -18.96 -6.44 25.22
C ALA A 100 -19.00 -7.09 26.61
N GLY A 101 -20.09 -6.95 27.35
CA GLY A 101 -20.21 -7.47 28.71
C GLY A 101 -20.12 -6.41 29.79
N GLN A 102 -19.77 -6.84 31.01
CA GLN A 102 -19.67 -5.96 32.19
C GLN A 102 -18.33 -6.16 32.87
N ARG A 103 -17.69 -5.05 33.26
CA ARG A 103 -16.49 -5.12 34.09
C ARG A 103 -16.90 -5.33 35.54
N THR A 104 -16.51 -6.50 36.10
CA THR A 104 -16.66 -6.85 37.51
C THR A 104 -15.31 -6.70 38.22
N GLY A 105 -15.30 -6.45 39.52
CA GLY A 105 -14.05 -6.45 40.30
C GLY A 105 -13.59 -5.11 40.89
N VAL A 106 -14.35 -4.01 40.67
CA VAL A 106 -14.15 -2.75 41.38
C VAL A 106 -15.34 -2.52 42.29
N PRO A 107 -15.17 -2.09 43.56
CA PRO A 107 -16.28 -1.75 44.45
C PRO A 107 -17.17 -0.70 43.79
N GLY A 108 -18.46 -1.03 43.53
CA GLY A 108 -19.41 -0.13 42.88
C GLY A 108 -20.28 -0.87 41.89
N ARG A 109 -21.15 -0.14 41.16
CA ARG A 109 -22.05 -0.67 40.16
C ARG A 109 -21.25 -1.19 38.96
N SER A 110 -21.49 -2.43 38.50
CA SER A 110 -20.83 -3.00 37.33
C SER A 110 -21.01 -2.11 36.09
N ALA A 111 -19.94 -1.82 35.39
CA ALA A 111 -19.95 -0.95 34.22
C ALA A 111 -20.15 -1.77 32.94
N ARG A 112 -21.18 -1.41 32.15
CA ARG A 112 -21.41 -1.96 30.82
C ARG A 112 -20.30 -1.47 29.88
N LEU A 113 -19.65 -2.39 29.17
CA LEU A 113 -18.61 -2.11 28.20
C LEU A 113 -19.21 -2.11 26.77
N TYR A 114 -18.70 -1.23 25.94
CA TYR A 114 -19.06 -1.09 24.55
C TYR A 114 -17.83 -1.32 23.68
N GLU A 115 -18.01 -2.09 22.62
CA GLU A 115 -16.99 -2.36 21.60
C GLU A 115 -17.54 -2.10 20.21
N ILE A 116 -16.64 -1.97 19.24
CA ILE A 116 -17.01 -1.91 17.82
C ILE A 116 -17.70 -3.22 17.47
N ARG A 117 -18.77 -3.14 16.71
CA ARG A 117 -19.39 -4.30 16.12
C ARG A 117 -18.56 -4.80 14.93
N PRO A 118 -17.94 -5.99 14.97
CA PRO A 118 -17.03 -6.44 13.92
C PRO A 118 -17.67 -6.48 12.54
N ASP A 119 -18.92 -6.94 12.45
CA ASP A 119 -19.69 -7.05 11.21
C ASP A 119 -20.37 -5.74 10.77
N ALA A 120 -20.06 -4.60 11.41
CA ALA A 120 -20.48 -3.28 10.92
C ALA A 120 -19.83 -2.89 9.57
N GLY A 121 -18.78 -3.57 9.18
CA GLY A 121 -18.14 -3.45 7.88
C GLY A 121 -17.28 -4.68 7.58
N LEU A 122 -17.31 -5.15 6.34
CA LEU A 122 -16.49 -6.25 5.87
C LEU A 122 -15.60 -5.77 4.72
N VAL A 123 -14.37 -6.23 4.73
CA VAL A 123 -13.35 -5.89 3.74
C VAL A 123 -12.95 -7.14 2.99
N LEU A 124 -12.98 -7.07 1.67
CA LEU A 124 -12.45 -8.09 0.77
C LEU A 124 -11.10 -7.61 0.22
N GLY A 125 -10.03 -8.29 0.57
CA GLY A 125 -8.69 -8.11 0.00
C GLY A 125 -8.42 -9.19 -1.03
N LEU A 126 -7.96 -8.81 -2.23
CA LEU A 126 -7.59 -9.73 -3.30
C LEU A 126 -6.18 -9.41 -3.81
N ASP A 127 -5.42 -10.43 -4.21
CA ASP A 127 -4.10 -10.34 -4.83
C ASP A 127 -4.12 -11.01 -6.21
N ILE A 128 -3.69 -10.29 -7.24
CA ILE A 128 -3.57 -10.78 -8.60
C ILE A 128 -2.13 -11.22 -8.87
N GLY A 129 -1.79 -12.40 -8.40
CA GLY A 129 -0.48 -13.00 -8.70
C GLY A 129 -0.43 -13.70 -10.06
N HIS A 130 0.79 -14.00 -10.50
CA HIS A 130 1.01 -14.72 -11.78
C HIS A 130 0.59 -16.19 -11.72
N GLU A 131 0.88 -16.88 -10.62
CA GLU A 131 0.60 -18.32 -10.46
C GLU A 131 -0.64 -18.57 -9.63
N TYR A 132 -1.00 -17.65 -8.75
CA TYR A 132 -2.15 -17.74 -7.85
C TYR A 132 -2.86 -16.41 -7.78
N VAL A 133 -4.18 -16.44 -7.69
CA VAL A 133 -4.99 -15.37 -7.12
C VAL A 133 -5.27 -15.72 -5.67
N ARG A 134 -5.10 -14.77 -4.77
CA ARG A 134 -5.31 -14.95 -3.33
C ARG A 134 -6.32 -13.95 -2.82
N GLY A 135 -6.99 -14.29 -1.75
CA GLY A 135 -7.90 -13.34 -1.13
C GLY A 135 -8.23 -13.71 0.30
N ALA A 136 -8.78 -12.73 1.00
CA ALA A 136 -9.28 -12.90 2.34
C ALA A 136 -10.41 -11.90 2.62
N ILE A 137 -11.26 -12.23 3.59
CA ILE A 137 -12.25 -11.31 4.16
C ILE A 137 -11.84 -11.03 5.60
N ALA A 138 -11.80 -9.75 5.96
CA ALA A 138 -11.65 -9.28 7.32
C ALA A 138 -12.87 -8.45 7.74
N ASP A 139 -13.12 -8.38 9.03
CA ASP A 139 -14.12 -7.49 9.59
C ASP A 139 -13.55 -6.10 9.90
N LEU A 140 -14.40 -5.20 10.39
CA LEU A 140 -14.03 -3.82 10.67
C LEU A 140 -12.95 -3.68 11.77
N THR A 141 -12.73 -4.71 12.58
CA THR A 141 -11.65 -4.73 13.58
C THR A 141 -10.31 -5.19 13.00
N GLY A 142 -10.30 -5.64 11.75
CA GLY A 142 -9.14 -6.21 11.07
C GLY A 142 -8.96 -7.71 11.34
N GLU A 143 -9.90 -8.37 12.06
CA GLU A 143 -9.87 -9.82 12.27
C GLU A 143 -10.21 -10.56 10.97
N ILE A 144 -9.34 -11.46 10.56
CA ILE A 144 -9.52 -12.22 9.34
C ILE A 144 -10.50 -13.35 9.57
N ARG A 145 -11.58 -13.34 8.78
CA ARG A 145 -12.66 -14.34 8.85
C ARG A 145 -12.34 -15.58 8.03
N THR A 146 -11.77 -15.39 6.87
CA THR A 146 -11.42 -16.47 5.94
C THR A 146 -10.30 -16.07 4.99
N ARG A 147 -9.56 -17.05 4.46
CA ARG A 147 -8.56 -16.93 3.40
C ARG A 147 -8.70 -18.05 2.40
N ALA A 148 -8.49 -17.75 1.13
CA ALA A 148 -8.42 -18.74 0.08
C ALA A 148 -7.44 -18.35 -1.02
N SER A 149 -7.00 -19.33 -1.80
CA SER A 149 -6.19 -19.12 -2.99
C SER A 149 -6.62 -20.07 -4.10
N LEU A 150 -6.62 -19.58 -5.33
CA LEU A 150 -6.86 -20.38 -6.54
C LEU A 150 -5.64 -20.31 -7.44
N ARG A 151 -5.32 -21.41 -8.11
CA ARG A 151 -4.28 -21.39 -9.12
C ARG A 151 -4.75 -20.56 -10.31
N ALA A 152 -3.91 -19.66 -10.74
CA ALA A 152 -4.21 -18.75 -11.84
C ALA A 152 -4.03 -19.45 -13.19
N HIS A 153 -5.08 -19.53 -13.98
CA HIS A 153 -5.06 -20.16 -15.31
C HIS A 153 -5.45 -19.17 -16.42
N ALA A 154 -5.96 -18.00 -16.06
CA ALA A 154 -6.49 -17.02 -16.98
C ALA A 154 -5.40 -16.48 -17.93
N THR A 155 -5.70 -16.52 -19.23
CA THR A 155 -4.85 -15.96 -20.30
C THR A 155 -5.41 -14.66 -20.87
N SER A 156 -6.58 -14.20 -20.39
CA SER A 156 -7.25 -12.96 -20.80
C SER A 156 -7.75 -12.19 -19.60
N VAL A 157 -7.98 -10.88 -19.78
CA VAL A 157 -8.57 -9.98 -18.78
C VAL A 157 -9.89 -10.53 -18.27
N ARG A 158 -10.81 -10.87 -19.17
CA ARG A 158 -12.14 -11.39 -18.80
C ARG A 158 -12.06 -12.65 -17.95
N ALA A 159 -11.19 -13.60 -18.32
CA ALA A 159 -11.01 -14.82 -17.56
C ALA A 159 -10.39 -14.54 -16.16
N ARG A 160 -9.45 -13.59 -16.07
CA ARG A 160 -8.87 -13.19 -14.78
C ARG A 160 -9.89 -12.54 -13.87
N VAL A 161 -10.75 -11.67 -14.41
CA VAL A 161 -11.85 -11.08 -13.64
C VAL A 161 -12.81 -12.17 -13.13
N ALA A 162 -13.11 -13.17 -13.96
CA ALA A 162 -13.94 -14.30 -13.54
C ALA A 162 -13.28 -15.12 -12.40
N GLU A 163 -11.98 -15.43 -12.48
CA GLU A 163 -11.25 -16.09 -11.38
C GLU A 163 -11.33 -15.30 -10.06
N LEU A 164 -11.24 -13.96 -10.11
CA LEU A 164 -11.38 -13.13 -8.92
C LEU A 164 -12.81 -13.14 -8.38
N VAL A 165 -13.82 -13.18 -9.26
CA VAL A 165 -15.24 -13.29 -8.87
C VAL A 165 -15.52 -14.64 -8.21
N ASP A 166 -14.98 -15.72 -8.77
CA ASP A 166 -15.10 -17.07 -8.21
C ASP A 166 -14.44 -17.15 -6.83
N LEU A 167 -13.22 -16.62 -6.70
CA LEU A 167 -12.53 -16.54 -5.41
C LEU A 167 -13.31 -15.74 -4.37
N ALA A 168 -13.85 -14.59 -4.76
CA ALA A 168 -14.67 -13.78 -3.87
C ALA A 168 -15.98 -14.48 -3.46
N GLY A 169 -16.57 -15.28 -4.36
CA GLY A 169 -17.72 -16.12 -4.06
C GLY A 169 -17.39 -17.18 -3.00
N LEU A 170 -16.31 -17.92 -3.18
CA LEU A 170 -15.82 -18.92 -2.21
C LEU A 170 -15.54 -18.30 -0.84
N LEU A 171 -14.89 -17.14 -0.80
CA LEU A 171 -14.61 -16.44 0.45
C LEU A 171 -15.88 -15.99 1.17
N CYS A 172 -16.87 -15.49 0.44
CA CYS A 172 -18.15 -15.10 1.02
C CYS A 172 -18.92 -16.31 1.57
N GLU A 173 -18.92 -17.42 0.84
CA GLU A 173 -19.55 -18.67 1.29
C GLU A 173 -18.90 -19.21 2.56
N ASP A 174 -17.59 -19.27 2.60
CA ASP A 174 -16.82 -19.75 3.76
C ASP A 174 -16.97 -18.83 4.99
N ALA A 175 -17.02 -17.51 4.77
CA ALA A 175 -17.30 -16.55 5.84
C ALA A 175 -18.78 -16.49 6.27
N GLY A 176 -19.69 -17.18 5.58
CA GLY A 176 -21.11 -17.15 5.85
C GLY A 176 -21.77 -15.78 5.59
N VAL A 177 -21.25 -15.00 4.63
CA VAL A 177 -21.73 -13.65 4.32
C VAL A 177 -22.16 -13.53 2.87
N THR A 178 -23.03 -12.57 2.58
CA THR A 178 -23.37 -12.24 1.20
C THR A 178 -22.36 -11.26 0.61
N ARG A 179 -22.24 -11.25 -0.71
CA ARG A 179 -21.41 -10.31 -1.42
C ARG A 179 -21.78 -8.83 -1.17
N SER A 180 -23.07 -8.57 -0.98
CA SER A 180 -23.61 -7.24 -0.66
C SER A 180 -23.24 -6.75 0.75
N ALA A 181 -22.81 -7.65 1.64
CA ALA A 181 -22.33 -7.27 2.98
C ALA A 181 -20.89 -6.76 2.96
N VAL A 182 -20.14 -6.96 1.86
CA VAL A 182 -18.78 -6.43 1.70
C VAL A 182 -18.85 -4.92 1.48
N THR A 183 -18.35 -4.18 2.46
CA THR A 183 -18.34 -2.71 2.46
C THR A 183 -17.26 -2.15 1.54
N GLN A 184 -16.08 -2.76 1.55
CA GLN A 184 -14.91 -2.30 0.81
C GLN A 184 -14.20 -3.46 0.13
N THR A 185 -13.83 -3.29 -1.14
CA THR A 185 -12.95 -4.23 -1.86
C THR A 185 -11.66 -3.52 -2.24
N VAL A 186 -10.52 -4.14 -1.93
CA VAL A 186 -9.19 -3.68 -2.36
C VAL A 186 -8.51 -4.80 -3.11
N ILE A 187 -8.00 -4.50 -4.31
CA ILE A 187 -7.30 -5.46 -5.15
C ILE A 187 -5.86 -5.01 -5.34
N GLY A 188 -4.92 -5.81 -4.85
CA GLY A 188 -3.50 -5.70 -5.13
C GLY A 188 -3.21 -6.24 -6.52
N SER A 189 -2.51 -5.48 -7.35
CA SER A 189 -2.23 -5.80 -8.73
C SER A 189 -0.83 -5.36 -9.12
N PRO A 190 -0.11 -6.14 -9.92
CA PRO A 190 1.07 -5.63 -10.59
C PRO A 190 0.74 -4.37 -11.38
N GLY A 191 1.59 -3.34 -11.24
CA GLY A 191 1.46 -2.07 -11.93
C GLY A 191 0.81 -0.96 -11.12
N VAL A 192 0.70 0.18 -11.74
CA VAL A 192 0.27 1.44 -11.13
C VAL A 192 -1.07 1.88 -11.67
N TYR A 193 -2.01 2.22 -10.79
CA TYR A 193 -3.28 2.83 -11.18
C TYR A 193 -3.11 4.33 -11.45
N ASP A 194 -3.37 4.74 -12.70
CA ASP A 194 -3.42 6.15 -13.10
C ASP A 194 -4.86 6.67 -12.97
N SER A 195 -5.14 7.41 -11.91
CA SER A 195 -6.46 7.98 -11.66
C SER A 195 -6.91 8.98 -12.72
N ARG A 196 -5.98 9.70 -13.37
CA ARG A 196 -6.27 10.69 -14.43
C ARG A 196 -6.75 10.03 -15.71
N ARG A 197 -6.17 8.86 -16.04
CA ARG A 197 -6.50 8.09 -17.24
C ARG A 197 -7.48 6.97 -16.98
N ASN A 198 -7.78 6.70 -15.71
CA ASN A 198 -8.61 5.59 -15.26
C ASN A 198 -8.16 4.26 -15.88
N ALA A 199 -6.86 3.98 -15.81
CA ALA A 199 -6.23 2.80 -16.40
C ALA A 199 -5.03 2.36 -15.57
N MET A 200 -4.68 1.08 -15.70
CA MET A 200 -3.44 0.54 -15.14
C MET A 200 -2.27 0.84 -16.08
N LYS A 201 -1.07 1.05 -15.51
CA LYS A 201 0.21 1.21 -16.21
C LYS A 201 1.22 0.25 -15.62
N LEU A 202 2.32 0.00 -16.29
CA LEU A 202 3.46 -0.80 -15.83
C LEU A 202 3.05 -2.19 -15.31
N THR A 203 2.09 -2.84 -15.95
CA THR A 203 1.36 -4.01 -15.47
C THR A 203 2.17 -5.34 -15.47
N GLY A 204 3.50 -5.29 -15.50
CA GLY A 204 4.39 -6.42 -15.23
C GLY A 204 4.20 -7.67 -16.12
N GLY A 205 3.53 -7.56 -17.27
CA GLY A 205 3.32 -8.67 -18.19
C GLY A 205 1.93 -9.30 -18.16
N LEU A 206 0.99 -8.78 -17.37
CA LEU A 206 -0.43 -9.17 -17.47
C LEU A 206 -1.02 -8.61 -18.77
N ARG A 207 -1.22 -9.46 -19.76
CA ARG A 207 -1.70 -9.06 -21.09
C ARG A 207 -3.05 -8.36 -21.04
N GLY A 208 -3.10 -7.12 -21.56
CA GLY A 208 -4.33 -6.32 -21.68
C GLY A 208 -4.80 -5.69 -20.36
N TRP A 209 -4.03 -5.84 -19.29
CA TRP A 209 -4.34 -5.25 -17.98
C TRP A 209 -4.21 -3.73 -18.00
N ASP A 210 -3.41 -3.20 -18.89
CA ASP A 210 -3.24 -1.77 -19.22
C ASP A 210 -4.41 -1.16 -20.00
N ARG A 211 -5.37 -1.99 -20.45
CA ARG A 211 -6.53 -1.52 -21.21
C ARG A 211 -7.67 -1.08 -20.27
N PRO A 212 -8.44 -0.04 -20.62
CA PRO A 212 -9.59 0.41 -19.83
C PRO A 212 -10.61 -0.70 -19.54
N ALA A 213 -10.74 -1.69 -20.42
CA ALA A 213 -11.64 -2.83 -20.25
C ALA A 213 -11.33 -3.68 -19.00
N ALA A 214 -10.06 -3.74 -18.55
CA ALA A 214 -9.69 -4.49 -17.36
C ALA A 214 -10.34 -3.86 -16.11
N LEU A 215 -10.14 -2.56 -15.94
CA LEU A 215 -10.69 -1.82 -14.81
C LEU A 215 -12.22 -1.73 -14.88
N ALA A 216 -12.80 -1.57 -16.08
CA ALA A 216 -14.25 -1.59 -16.28
C ALA A 216 -14.86 -2.92 -15.84
N GLY A 217 -14.27 -4.05 -16.24
CA GLY A 217 -14.72 -5.38 -15.83
C GLY A 217 -14.61 -5.62 -14.32
N LEU A 218 -13.54 -5.11 -13.67
CA LEU A 218 -13.41 -5.18 -12.22
C LEU A 218 -14.48 -4.32 -11.52
N ARG A 219 -14.74 -3.10 -11.99
CA ARG A 219 -15.77 -2.23 -11.40
C ARG A 219 -17.18 -2.78 -11.58
N GLU A 220 -17.45 -3.40 -12.72
CA GLU A 220 -18.73 -4.10 -12.94
C GLU A 220 -18.88 -5.26 -11.95
N ALA A 221 -17.80 -6.01 -11.73
CA ALA A 221 -17.84 -7.17 -10.85
C ALA A 221 -17.86 -6.82 -9.35
N PHE A 222 -17.12 -5.79 -8.90
CA PHE A 222 -16.89 -5.48 -7.49
C PHE A 222 -17.55 -4.19 -7.00
N GLY A 223 -18.18 -3.45 -7.91
CA GLY A 223 -18.94 -2.24 -7.56
C GLY A 223 -18.07 -0.98 -7.37
N PRO A 224 -18.71 0.13 -6.91
CA PRO A 224 -18.05 1.43 -6.80
C PRO A 224 -17.05 1.54 -5.64
N SER A 225 -17.15 0.68 -4.64
CA SER A 225 -16.21 0.64 -3.50
C SER A 225 -14.89 -0.06 -3.82
N LEU A 226 -14.68 -0.46 -5.10
CA LEU A 226 -13.42 -1.06 -5.52
C LEU A 226 -12.29 -0.04 -5.53
N VAL A 227 -11.19 -0.38 -4.86
CA VAL A 227 -9.90 0.32 -4.92
C VAL A 227 -8.83 -0.61 -5.48
N MET A 228 -8.02 -0.10 -6.40
CA MET A 228 -6.84 -0.78 -6.91
C MET A 228 -5.60 -0.27 -6.17
N GLU A 229 -4.76 -1.19 -5.70
CA GLU A 229 -3.47 -0.86 -5.09
C GLU A 229 -2.35 -1.58 -5.84
N ASN A 230 -1.16 -1.00 -5.87
CA ASN A 230 0.01 -1.72 -6.34
C ASN A 230 0.34 -2.88 -5.37
N ASP A 231 0.77 -4.02 -5.88
CA ASP A 231 1.05 -5.21 -5.07
C ASP A 231 2.20 -5.00 -4.07
N VAL A 232 3.25 -4.27 -4.45
CA VAL A 232 4.38 -3.97 -3.58
C VAL A 232 4.02 -2.90 -2.54
N ASP A 233 3.21 -1.91 -2.92
CA ASP A 233 2.65 -0.91 -2.00
C ASP A 233 1.72 -1.57 -0.97
N ALA A 234 0.88 -2.50 -1.41
CA ALA A 234 0.05 -3.30 -0.50
C ALA A 234 0.92 -4.09 0.49
N ALA A 235 2.00 -4.74 0.02
CA ALA A 235 2.91 -5.44 0.92
C ALA A 235 3.60 -4.51 1.93
N ALA A 236 3.95 -3.27 1.55
CA ALA A 236 4.45 -2.27 2.48
C ALA A 236 3.41 -1.87 3.53
N LEU A 237 2.13 -1.73 3.13
CA LEU A 237 1.02 -1.49 4.07
C LEU A 237 0.82 -2.67 5.03
N ALA A 238 1.01 -3.91 4.57
CA ALA A 238 0.99 -5.08 5.45
C ALA A 238 2.12 -5.03 6.49
N GLU A 239 3.33 -4.69 6.10
CA GLU A 239 4.46 -4.51 7.03
C GLU A 239 4.18 -3.39 8.04
N ARG A 240 3.53 -2.31 7.62
CA ARG A 240 3.10 -1.22 8.51
C ARG A 240 2.04 -1.67 9.51
N ALA A 241 1.10 -2.53 9.10
CA ALA A 241 0.00 -2.97 9.94
C ALA A 241 0.37 -4.15 10.85
N LEU A 242 1.12 -5.12 10.33
CA LEU A 242 1.30 -6.46 10.94
C LEU A 242 2.76 -6.87 11.11
N GLY A 243 3.68 -6.27 10.34
CA GLY A 243 5.07 -6.68 10.26
C GLY A 243 6.05 -5.80 11.05
N HIS A 244 7.25 -5.70 10.51
CA HIS A 244 8.36 -4.97 11.12
C HIS A 244 8.19 -3.44 11.09
N GLY A 245 7.29 -2.90 10.25
CA GLY A 245 7.01 -1.47 10.11
C GLY A 245 5.99 -0.91 11.10
N ARG A 246 5.46 -1.69 12.07
CA ARG A 246 4.35 -1.28 12.95
C ARG A 246 4.61 -0.01 13.76
N GLU A 247 5.83 0.18 14.22
CA GLU A 247 6.23 1.31 15.07
C GLU A 247 7.28 2.20 14.38
N VAL A 248 7.39 2.10 13.05
CA VAL A 248 8.39 2.81 12.25
C VAL A 248 7.68 3.72 11.25
N ASP A 249 7.93 5.02 11.33
CA ASP A 249 7.26 5.98 10.46
C ASP A 249 7.93 6.13 9.08
N ASN A 250 9.22 5.79 8.97
CA ASN A 250 9.96 5.92 7.72
C ASN A 250 10.66 4.60 7.39
N PHE A 251 10.11 3.85 6.46
CA PHE A 251 10.73 2.59 6.01
C PHE A 251 10.46 2.29 4.54
N ALA A 252 11.28 1.42 3.97
CA ALA A 252 11.08 0.87 2.64
C ALA A 252 10.89 -0.65 2.71
N PHE A 253 9.86 -1.14 2.02
CA PHE A 253 9.68 -2.56 1.73
C PHE A 253 10.21 -2.82 0.31
N VAL A 254 11.20 -3.70 0.17
CA VAL A 254 11.83 -4.02 -1.11
C VAL A 254 11.46 -5.43 -1.52
N HIS A 255 10.67 -5.56 -2.56
CA HIS A 255 10.29 -6.84 -3.15
C HIS A 255 11.31 -7.29 -4.19
N ILE A 256 11.93 -8.45 -3.98
CA ILE A 256 12.82 -9.10 -4.95
C ILE A 256 12.27 -10.51 -5.22
N GLY A 257 11.84 -10.75 -6.47
CA GLY A 257 11.21 -11.99 -6.87
C GLY A 257 11.17 -12.17 -8.39
N THR A 258 9.98 -12.45 -8.95
CA THR A 258 9.76 -12.45 -10.41
C THR A 258 9.93 -11.08 -11.03
N GLY A 259 9.63 -10.01 -10.26
CA GLY A 259 9.90 -8.62 -10.50
C GLY A 259 10.62 -7.99 -9.31
N ILE A 260 10.97 -6.70 -9.45
CA ILE A 260 11.57 -5.88 -8.41
C ILE A 260 10.73 -4.61 -8.23
N GLY A 261 10.39 -4.30 -7.00
CA GLY A 261 9.63 -3.10 -6.64
C GLY A 261 9.92 -2.65 -5.22
N MET A 262 9.46 -1.48 -4.86
CA MET A 262 9.61 -0.92 -3.53
C MET A 262 8.33 -0.18 -3.13
N GLY A 263 7.85 -0.42 -1.92
CA GLY A 263 6.83 0.41 -1.28
C GLY A 263 7.49 1.28 -0.22
N LEU A 264 7.17 2.57 -0.22
CA LEU A 264 7.77 3.56 0.69
C LEU A 264 6.73 4.04 1.70
N ILE A 265 7.04 3.92 2.98
CA ILE A 265 6.28 4.57 4.05
C ILE A 265 7.12 5.76 4.54
N VAL A 266 6.53 6.96 4.52
CA VAL A 266 7.16 8.21 4.95
C VAL A 266 6.19 8.97 5.85
N GLY A 267 6.61 9.31 7.05
CA GLY A 267 5.74 9.92 8.06
C GLY A 267 4.52 9.04 8.40
N GLY A 268 4.69 7.71 8.43
CA GLY A 268 3.64 6.75 8.70
C GLY A 268 2.62 6.54 7.56
N GLN A 269 2.84 7.15 6.38
CA GLN A 269 1.94 7.11 5.24
C GLN A 269 2.62 6.53 4.01
N LEU A 270 1.87 5.79 3.19
CA LEU A 270 2.37 5.28 1.91
C LEU A 270 2.62 6.44 0.93
N LEU A 271 3.86 6.54 0.45
CA LEU A 271 4.28 7.52 -0.54
C LEU A 271 3.98 7.02 -1.96
N ARG A 272 2.90 7.48 -2.56
CA ARG A 272 2.54 7.14 -3.95
C ARG A 272 3.17 8.05 -4.99
N GLY A 273 3.56 9.25 -4.60
CA GLY A 273 4.05 10.29 -5.55
C GLY A 273 2.93 10.89 -6.42
N ALA A 274 3.29 11.87 -7.23
CA ALA A 274 2.34 12.64 -8.04
C ALA A 274 1.66 11.82 -9.16
N HIS A 275 2.29 10.73 -9.60
CA HIS A 275 1.82 9.88 -10.70
C HIS A 275 1.64 8.42 -10.28
N GLY A 276 1.75 8.13 -8.99
CA GLY A 276 1.67 6.78 -8.43
C GLY A 276 2.91 5.91 -8.71
N VAL A 277 4.05 6.49 -9.10
CA VAL A 277 5.26 5.75 -9.48
C VAL A 277 6.40 5.86 -8.45
N ALA A 278 6.13 6.41 -7.26
CA ALA A 278 7.10 6.35 -6.19
C ALA A 278 7.38 4.87 -5.85
N GLY A 279 8.64 4.50 -5.68
CA GLY A 279 9.01 3.11 -5.43
C GLY A 279 9.21 2.23 -6.66
N GLU A 280 8.96 2.71 -7.88
CA GLU A 280 9.22 1.97 -9.14
C GLU A 280 10.72 1.85 -9.44
N ILE A 281 11.46 1.26 -8.50
CA ILE A 281 12.93 1.10 -8.56
C ILE A 281 13.40 0.20 -9.70
N ALA A 282 12.53 -0.63 -10.27
CA ALA A 282 12.81 -1.40 -11.48
C ALA A 282 13.40 -0.54 -12.61
N PHE A 283 12.97 0.73 -12.69
CA PHE A 283 13.40 1.69 -13.71
C PHE A 283 14.61 2.53 -13.30
N MET A 284 15.22 2.28 -12.13
CA MET A 284 16.45 2.99 -11.76
C MET A 284 17.57 2.74 -12.79
N PRO A 285 18.20 3.80 -13.33
CA PRO A 285 19.25 3.71 -14.34
C PRO A 285 20.56 3.26 -13.71
N LEU A 286 20.70 1.98 -13.41
CA LEU A 286 21.96 1.41 -12.91
C LEU A 286 22.87 1.04 -14.08
N SER A 287 24.13 1.48 -14.01
CA SER A 287 25.17 1.00 -14.93
C SER A 287 25.47 -0.47 -14.64
N GLY A 288 25.29 -1.36 -15.62
CA GLY A 288 25.60 -2.78 -15.45
C GLY A 288 24.82 -3.78 -16.30
N GLY A 289 23.78 -3.35 -17.02
CA GLY A 289 23.00 -4.21 -17.90
C GLY A 289 23.67 -4.52 -19.24
N ALA A 290 24.98 -4.75 -19.27
CA ALA A 290 25.68 -5.11 -20.52
C ALA A 290 25.09 -6.41 -21.09
N GLY A 291 24.45 -6.28 -22.27
CA GLY A 291 23.82 -7.40 -22.98
C GLY A 291 22.33 -7.61 -22.74
N ALA A 292 21.66 -6.70 -22.04
CA ALA A 292 20.20 -6.71 -21.99
C ALA A 292 19.60 -6.13 -23.28
N ASP A 293 18.50 -6.75 -23.76
CA ASP A 293 17.76 -6.23 -24.91
C ASP A 293 17.16 -4.85 -24.54
N GLU A 294 17.44 -3.84 -25.34
CA GLU A 294 16.92 -2.49 -25.15
C GLU A 294 15.38 -2.44 -25.08
N HIS A 295 14.70 -3.35 -25.75
CA HIS A 295 13.25 -3.45 -25.70
C HIS A 295 12.77 -3.94 -24.31
N GLU A 296 13.42 -4.95 -23.76
CA GLU A 296 13.12 -5.46 -22.41
C GLU A 296 13.47 -4.41 -21.34
N VAL A 297 14.60 -3.69 -21.48
CA VAL A 297 14.97 -2.61 -20.58
C VAL A 297 13.93 -1.48 -20.58
N ARG A 298 13.43 -1.08 -21.75
CA ARG A 298 12.36 -0.07 -21.83
C ARG A 298 11.05 -0.53 -21.22
N LYS A 299 10.76 -1.83 -21.29
CA LYS A 299 9.50 -2.41 -20.80
C LYS A 299 9.52 -2.69 -19.30
N ARG A 300 10.64 -3.17 -18.77
CA ARG A 300 10.76 -3.66 -17.39
C ARG A 300 11.66 -2.81 -16.50
N GLY A 301 12.44 -1.91 -17.08
CA GLY A 301 13.46 -1.17 -16.38
C GLY A 301 14.81 -1.88 -16.34
N THR A 302 15.85 -1.11 -16.07
CA THR A 302 17.25 -1.58 -16.05
C THR A 302 17.48 -2.54 -14.89
N LEU A 303 17.04 -2.17 -13.69
CA LEU A 303 17.25 -2.99 -12.50
C LEU A 303 16.48 -4.32 -12.60
N GLU A 304 15.19 -4.30 -12.93
CA GLU A 304 14.42 -5.55 -13.03
C GLU A 304 15.01 -6.49 -14.09
N THR A 305 15.42 -5.93 -15.23
CA THR A 305 16.08 -6.74 -16.26
C THR A 305 17.37 -7.37 -15.75
N ALA A 306 18.14 -6.70 -14.92
CA ALA A 306 19.39 -7.22 -14.38
C ALA A 306 19.17 -8.19 -13.21
N ALA A 307 18.33 -7.81 -12.24
CA ALA A 307 18.29 -8.33 -10.88
C ALA A 307 16.97 -9.04 -10.49
N SER A 308 16.08 -9.37 -11.44
CA SER A 308 14.92 -10.23 -11.18
C SER A 308 15.27 -11.72 -11.35
N ALA A 309 14.36 -12.62 -11.00
CA ALA A 309 14.54 -14.05 -11.20
C ALA A 309 15.02 -14.42 -12.62
N SER A 310 14.55 -13.70 -13.64
CA SER A 310 15.00 -13.88 -15.02
C SER A 310 16.42 -13.34 -15.25
N GLY A 311 16.82 -12.28 -14.57
CA GLY A 311 18.17 -11.72 -14.55
C GLY A 311 19.18 -12.71 -13.99
N ILE A 312 18.87 -13.26 -12.81
CA ILE A 312 19.65 -14.31 -12.14
C ILE A 312 19.87 -15.51 -13.05
N VAL A 313 18.80 -16.01 -13.72
CA VAL A 313 18.93 -17.14 -14.66
C VAL A 313 19.85 -16.80 -15.82
N ARG A 314 19.79 -15.57 -16.36
CA ARG A 314 20.70 -15.12 -17.41
C ARG A 314 22.15 -15.04 -16.92
N ALA A 315 22.37 -14.46 -15.75
CA ALA A 315 23.69 -14.37 -15.13
C ALA A 315 24.29 -15.76 -14.87
N ALA A 316 23.52 -16.67 -14.32
CA ALA A 316 23.93 -18.05 -14.06
C ALA A 316 24.33 -18.80 -15.35
N ARG A 317 23.59 -18.60 -16.44
CA ARG A 317 23.95 -19.18 -17.75
C ARG A 317 25.23 -18.57 -18.33
N ARG A 318 25.43 -17.24 -18.18
CA ARG A 318 26.70 -16.58 -18.57
C ARG A 318 27.86 -17.10 -17.75
N GLY A 319 27.65 -17.33 -16.46
CA GLY A 319 28.63 -17.94 -15.54
C GLY A 319 28.90 -19.42 -15.78
N GLY A 320 28.27 -20.03 -16.82
CA GLY A 320 28.54 -21.40 -17.23
C GLY A 320 27.71 -22.46 -16.51
N MET A 321 26.67 -22.09 -15.76
CA MET A 321 25.71 -23.06 -15.20
C MET A 321 24.88 -23.70 -16.33
N ARG A 322 24.80 -25.03 -16.35
CA ARG A 322 24.15 -25.80 -17.41
C ARG A 322 22.91 -26.55 -16.87
N GLY A 323 22.03 -26.98 -17.80
CA GLY A 323 20.80 -27.73 -17.49
C GLY A 323 19.61 -26.84 -17.16
N PRO A 324 18.58 -27.35 -16.47
CA PRO A 324 17.43 -26.56 -16.04
C PRO A 324 17.84 -25.58 -14.93
N VAL A 325 18.01 -24.31 -15.28
CA VAL A 325 18.39 -23.23 -14.35
C VAL A 325 17.15 -22.43 -13.97
N SER A 326 16.90 -22.28 -12.68
CA SER A 326 15.91 -21.34 -12.11
C SER A 326 16.58 -20.53 -11.01
N ALA A 327 16.05 -19.36 -10.66
CA ALA A 327 16.58 -18.56 -9.55
C ALA A 327 16.71 -19.40 -8.28
N ARG A 328 15.66 -20.15 -7.90
CA ARG A 328 15.69 -21.06 -6.75
C ARG A 328 16.86 -22.03 -6.77
N ARG A 329 17.13 -22.69 -7.91
CA ARG A 329 18.27 -23.60 -8.06
C ARG A 329 19.62 -22.90 -7.95
N VAL A 330 19.74 -21.66 -8.38
CA VAL A 330 20.97 -20.87 -8.20
C VAL A 330 21.23 -20.64 -6.72
N PHE A 331 20.22 -20.26 -5.94
CA PHE A 331 20.35 -20.10 -4.49
C PHE A 331 20.66 -21.42 -3.78
N GLU A 332 19.97 -22.51 -4.14
CA GLU A 332 20.26 -23.86 -3.60
C GLU A 332 21.71 -24.29 -3.89
N ALA A 333 22.21 -24.03 -5.11
CA ALA A 333 23.60 -24.33 -5.48
C ALA A 333 24.61 -23.44 -4.77
N ALA A 334 24.32 -22.15 -4.58
CA ALA A 334 25.17 -21.23 -3.83
C ALA A 334 25.29 -21.66 -2.37
N ALA A 335 24.18 -22.03 -1.73
CA ALA A 335 24.18 -22.59 -0.37
C ALA A 335 24.94 -23.92 -0.27
N ALA A 336 24.96 -24.73 -1.34
CA ALA A 336 25.75 -25.95 -1.44
C ALA A 336 27.25 -25.72 -1.76
N GLY A 337 27.69 -24.45 -1.91
CA GLY A 337 29.10 -24.10 -2.13
C GLY A 337 29.53 -24.04 -3.60
N ASP A 338 28.61 -24.03 -4.57
CA ASP A 338 28.95 -23.82 -5.98
C ASP A 338 29.44 -22.36 -6.18
N GLU A 339 30.73 -22.19 -6.48
CA GLU A 339 31.38 -20.89 -6.63
C GLU A 339 30.74 -20.02 -7.73
N ARG A 340 30.22 -20.63 -8.81
CA ARG A 340 29.56 -19.91 -9.91
C ARG A 340 28.21 -19.36 -9.46
N ALA A 341 27.47 -20.15 -8.70
CA ALA A 341 26.19 -19.73 -8.14
C ALA A 341 26.41 -18.64 -7.07
N GLN A 342 27.42 -18.76 -6.23
CA GLN A 342 27.80 -17.74 -5.24
C GLN A 342 28.18 -16.42 -5.92
N ALA A 343 28.94 -16.46 -7.01
CA ALA A 343 29.28 -15.25 -7.77
C ALA A 343 28.02 -14.55 -8.34
N VAL A 344 27.03 -15.32 -8.82
CA VAL A 344 25.76 -14.77 -9.32
C VAL A 344 24.96 -14.11 -8.20
N VAL A 345 24.87 -14.77 -7.03
CA VAL A 345 24.16 -14.21 -5.85
C VAL A 345 24.84 -12.92 -5.37
N ALA A 346 26.16 -12.87 -5.37
CA ALA A 346 26.93 -11.68 -4.98
C ALA A 346 26.73 -10.52 -5.98
N GLU A 347 26.74 -10.79 -7.31
CA GLU A 347 26.45 -9.77 -8.33
C GLU A 347 25.06 -9.17 -8.15
N GLU A 348 24.06 -10.02 -7.92
CA GLU A 348 22.67 -9.62 -7.67
C GLU A 348 22.54 -8.77 -6.40
N ALA A 349 23.15 -9.24 -5.29
CA ALA A 349 23.13 -8.53 -4.03
C ALA A 349 23.77 -7.14 -4.15
N ALA A 350 24.86 -7.02 -4.91
CA ALA A 350 25.51 -5.74 -5.15
C ALA A 350 24.65 -4.76 -5.94
N LEU A 351 23.86 -5.23 -6.92
CA LEU A 351 22.91 -4.39 -7.68
C LEU A 351 21.78 -3.89 -6.77
N VAL A 352 21.21 -4.78 -5.97
CA VAL A 352 20.14 -4.42 -5.02
C VAL A 352 20.65 -3.48 -3.94
N ALA A 353 21.84 -3.74 -3.39
CA ALA A 353 22.47 -2.86 -2.39
C ALA A 353 22.72 -1.45 -2.93
N LYS A 354 23.22 -1.29 -4.17
CA LYS A 354 23.38 0.02 -4.81
C LYS A 354 22.06 0.77 -4.93
N THR A 355 20.98 0.04 -5.28
CA THR A 355 19.64 0.61 -5.36
C THR A 355 19.16 1.08 -3.99
N ILE A 356 19.28 0.24 -2.97
CA ILE A 356 18.89 0.58 -1.59
C ILE A 356 19.76 1.75 -1.08
N CYS A 357 21.05 1.78 -1.36
CA CYS A 357 21.94 2.90 -1.01
C CYS A 357 21.46 4.23 -1.63
N ALA A 358 21.01 4.22 -2.90
CA ALA A 358 20.42 5.41 -3.52
C ALA A 358 19.13 5.86 -2.80
N VAL A 359 18.29 4.92 -2.39
CA VAL A 359 17.07 5.23 -1.62
C VAL A 359 17.42 5.76 -0.22
N ILE A 360 18.40 5.18 0.47
CA ILE A 360 18.91 5.68 1.75
C ILE A 360 19.32 7.16 1.61
N THR A 361 20.04 7.49 0.54
CA THR A 361 20.52 8.86 0.30
C THR A 361 19.39 9.88 0.07
N VAL A 362 18.23 9.45 -0.45
CA VAL A 362 17.11 10.34 -0.83
C VAL A 362 16.02 10.39 0.22
N VAL A 363 15.71 9.23 0.84
CA VAL A 363 14.54 9.05 1.73
C VAL A 363 14.95 8.97 3.20
N ASP A 364 16.19 8.49 3.49
CA ASP A 364 16.72 8.27 4.84
C ASP A 364 15.77 7.40 5.71
N PRO A 365 15.46 6.16 5.29
CA PRO A 365 14.56 5.30 6.04
C PRO A 365 15.25 4.70 7.28
N GLU A 366 14.51 4.55 8.37
CA GLU A 366 14.97 3.87 9.60
C GLU A 366 15.12 2.36 9.41
N LEU A 367 14.27 1.79 8.53
CA LEU A 367 14.15 0.35 8.31
C LEU A 367 14.02 0.02 6.82
N ILE A 368 14.72 -1.05 6.41
CA ILE A 368 14.51 -1.71 5.12
C ILE A 368 13.98 -3.10 5.39
N VAL A 369 12.84 -3.46 4.80
CA VAL A 369 12.27 -4.80 4.87
C VAL A 369 12.46 -5.48 3.52
N LEU A 370 13.22 -6.58 3.48
CA LEU A 370 13.42 -7.38 2.28
C LEU A 370 12.32 -8.43 2.15
N GLY A 371 11.59 -8.39 1.04
CA GLY A 371 10.49 -9.29 0.73
C GLY A 371 10.60 -9.96 -0.63
N GLY A 372 9.58 -10.73 -1.01
CA GLY A 372 9.61 -11.54 -2.22
C GLY A 372 10.37 -12.85 -2.04
N GLY A 373 10.28 -13.73 -3.04
CA GLY A 373 10.87 -15.07 -2.94
C GLY A 373 12.40 -15.09 -2.87
N ILE A 374 13.06 -14.10 -3.49
CA ILE A 374 14.52 -13.94 -3.47
C ILE A 374 14.93 -13.10 -2.26
N GLY A 375 14.29 -11.97 -2.02
CA GLY A 375 14.64 -11.06 -0.92
C GLY A 375 14.51 -11.70 0.47
N ARG A 376 13.74 -12.77 0.58
CA ARG A 376 13.58 -13.55 1.82
C ARG A 376 14.60 -14.69 1.98
N ALA A 377 15.44 -14.96 1.00
CA ALA A 377 16.50 -15.94 1.15
C ALA A 377 17.58 -15.39 2.11
N PRO A 378 17.92 -16.12 3.21
CA PRO A 378 18.85 -15.63 4.22
C PRO A 378 20.20 -15.23 3.63
N GLU A 379 20.76 -16.05 2.76
CA GLU A 379 22.07 -15.83 2.13
C GLU A 379 22.07 -14.57 1.27
N PHE A 380 20.94 -14.25 0.64
CA PHE A 380 20.78 -13.03 -0.15
C PHE A 380 20.67 -11.80 0.74
N ALA A 381 19.87 -11.86 1.80
CA ALA A 381 19.71 -10.77 2.75
C ALA A 381 21.06 -10.44 3.45
N GLU A 382 21.84 -11.46 3.82
CA GLU A 382 23.19 -11.30 4.37
C GLU A 382 24.12 -10.64 3.36
N ALA A 383 24.13 -11.08 2.09
CA ALA A 383 24.97 -10.52 1.04
C ALA A 383 24.60 -9.06 0.74
N VAL A 384 23.30 -8.71 0.68
CA VAL A 384 22.83 -7.33 0.51
C VAL A 384 23.26 -6.46 1.69
N THR A 385 23.13 -6.96 2.92
CA THR A 385 23.52 -6.22 4.14
C THR A 385 25.01 -5.95 4.17
N ALA A 386 25.83 -6.95 3.86
CA ALA A 386 27.29 -6.81 3.82
C ALA A 386 27.74 -5.80 2.74
N GLU A 387 27.08 -5.79 1.59
CA GLU A 387 27.40 -4.84 0.52
C GLU A 387 26.95 -3.42 0.88
N LEU A 388 25.79 -3.26 1.51
CA LEU A 388 25.32 -1.98 2.03
C LEU A 388 26.27 -1.39 3.08
N ASP A 389 26.78 -2.20 4.01
CA ASP A 389 27.73 -1.76 5.03
C ASP A 389 29.01 -1.15 4.43
N ARG A 390 29.38 -1.59 3.21
CA ARG A 390 30.53 -1.04 2.47
C ARG A 390 30.26 0.27 1.75
N ILE A 391 29.02 0.54 1.32
CA ILE A 391 28.73 1.63 0.39
C ILE A 391 27.74 2.66 0.95
N ALA A 392 26.94 2.33 1.95
CA ALA A 392 25.91 3.22 2.46
C ALA A 392 26.50 4.30 3.38
N PRO A 393 26.04 5.55 3.28
CA PRO A 393 26.50 6.62 4.16
C PRO A 393 26.02 6.45 5.61
N VAL A 394 24.87 5.80 5.79
CA VAL A 394 24.25 5.43 7.06
C VAL A 394 23.60 4.07 6.89
N MET A 395 23.69 3.20 7.90
CA MET A 395 23.06 1.88 7.86
C MET A 395 21.69 1.91 8.52
N PRO A 396 20.60 1.72 7.78
CA PRO A 396 19.29 1.46 8.37
C PRO A 396 19.22 0.07 8.98
N VAL A 397 18.22 -0.20 9.78
CA VAL A 397 17.91 -1.56 10.23
C VAL A 397 17.45 -2.39 9.03
N ILE A 398 18.08 -3.54 8.77
CA ILE A 398 17.66 -4.48 7.72
C ILE A 398 16.88 -5.62 8.38
N ARG A 399 15.72 -5.96 7.83
CA ARG A 399 14.87 -7.09 8.26
C ARG A 399 14.40 -7.88 7.05
N VAL A 400 14.15 -9.15 7.25
CA VAL A 400 13.50 -10.02 6.27
C VAL A 400 12.02 -10.13 6.64
N SER A 401 11.14 -9.91 5.67
CA SER A 401 9.69 -10.01 5.86
C SER A 401 9.26 -11.39 6.37
N ALA A 402 8.46 -11.39 7.41
CA ALA A 402 7.85 -12.60 7.98
C ALA A 402 6.44 -12.90 7.41
N LEU A 403 5.85 -11.97 6.64
CA LEU A 403 4.45 -12.06 6.18
C LEU A 403 4.22 -13.07 5.05
N GLY A 404 5.28 -13.53 4.42
CA GLY A 404 5.21 -14.60 3.43
C GLY A 404 4.49 -14.22 2.14
N THR A 405 3.68 -15.16 1.63
CA THR A 405 2.93 -15.01 0.37
C THR A 405 1.64 -14.21 0.53
N ASP A 406 1.22 -13.93 1.73
CA ASP A 406 -0.04 -13.25 2.03
C ASP A 406 0.13 -11.73 2.20
N ALA A 407 1.37 -11.22 2.15
CA ALA A 407 1.68 -9.81 2.37
C ALA A 407 0.81 -8.86 1.52
N VAL A 408 0.59 -9.16 0.24
CA VAL A 408 -0.26 -8.33 -0.64
C VAL A 408 -1.71 -8.34 -0.17
N THR A 409 -2.26 -9.53 0.10
CA THR A 409 -3.64 -9.67 0.59
C THR A 409 -3.83 -8.99 1.94
N ASP A 410 -2.87 -9.14 2.87
CA ASP A 410 -2.89 -8.50 4.18
C ASP A 410 -2.84 -6.97 4.08
N GLY A 411 -2.03 -6.45 3.16
CA GLY A 411 -1.98 -5.02 2.89
C GLY A 411 -3.27 -4.49 2.26
N CYS A 412 -3.88 -5.24 1.36
CA CYS A 412 -5.19 -4.92 0.82
C CYS A 412 -6.27 -4.86 1.93
N LEU A 413 -6.23 -5.80 2.88
CA LEU A 413 -7.12 -5.78 4.04
C LEU A 413 -6.85 -4.59 4.94
N ALA A 414 -5.59 -4.28 5.23
CA ALA A 414 -5.21 -3.12 6.05
C ALA A 414 -5.71 -1.80 5.42
N ALA A 415 -5.41 -1.59 4.14
CA ALA A 415 -5.90 -0.42 3.39
C ALA A 415 -7.43 -0.37 3.33
N GLY A 416 -8.06 -1.51 3.06
CA GLY A 416 -9.50 -1.62 2.97
C GLY A 416 -10.20 -1.37 4.31
N THR A 417 -9.63 -1.80 5.42
CA THR A 417 -10.16 -1.54 6.76
C THR A 417 -10.17 -0.05 7.07
N GLU A 418 -9.10 0.68 6.78
CA GLU A 418 -9.07 2.14 6.96
C GLU A 418 -10.12 2.85 6.07
N LEU A 419 -10.29 2.40 4.82
CA LEU A 419 -11.32 2.93 3.92
C LEU A 419 -12.72 2.62 4.41
N ALA A 420 -12.99 1.39 4.87
CA ALA A 420 -14.27 0.99 5.44
C ALA A 420 -14.60 1.81 6.70
N TRP A 421 -13.60 2.05 7.56
CA TRP A 421 -13.72 2.97 8.69
C TRP A 421 -14.17 4.37 8.24
N GLY A 422 -13.52 4.94 7.23
CA GLY A 422 -13.90 6.24 6.67
C GLY A 422 -15.35 6.27 6.19
N GLN A 423 -15.81 5.21 5.52
CA GLN A 423 -17.20 5.08 5.05
C GLN A 423 -18.19 4.97 6.22
N VAL A 424 -17.91 4.11 7.19
CA VAL A 424 -18.75 3.92 8.39
C VAL A 424 -18.86 5.24 9.17
N MET A 425 -17.76 5.97 9.33
CA MET A 425 -17.75 7.25 10.03
C MET A 425 -18.52 8.36 9.28
N THR A 426 -18.51 8.31 7.94
CA THR A 426 -19.24 9.28 7.10
C THR A 426 -20.72 8.94 7.03
N ALA A 427 -21.09 7.67 7.12
CA ALA A 427 -22.49 7.20 7.09
C ALA A 427 -23.21 7.39 8.42
N LEU A 428 -22.54 7.87 9.48
CA LEU A 428 -23.23 8.23 10.74
C LEU A 428 -24.37 9.20 10.48
N PRO A 429 -25.62 8.89 10.91
CA PRO A 429 -26.79 9.69 10.56
C PRO A 429 -26.64 11.10 11.11
N THR A 430 -26.60 12.09 10.25
CA THR A 430 -26.74 13.52 10.63
C THR A 430 -28.19 13.89 10.95
N ALA A 431 -29.13 12.92 10.85
CA ALA A 431 -30.57 13.13 11.03
C ALA A 431 -30.97 13.28 12.50
N GLY A 432 -31.84 14.26 12.78
CA GLY A 432 -32.46 14.45 14.08
C GLY A 432 -33.50 13.36 14.39
N PRO A 433 -33.99 13.28 15.63
CA PRO A 433 -35.08 12.39 15.99
C PRO A 433 -36.37 12.85 15.29
N GLY A 434 -36.67 12.27 14.13
CA GLY A 434 -37.84 12.62 13.34
C GLY A 434 -37.79 12.14 11.88
N ASP A 435 -36.63 11.93 11.34
CA ASP A 435 -36.50 11.44 9.96
C ASP A 435 -36.39 9.91 9.99
N GLY A 436 -37.43 9.27 9.47
CA GLY A 436 -37.57 7.82 9.41
C GLY A 436 -36.38 7.14 8.78
N VAL A 437 -35.70 6.35 9.57
CA VAL A 437 -34.59 5.49 9.15
C VAL A 437 -35.10 4.50 8.11
N ARG A 438 -34.70 4.66 6.84
CA ARG A 438 -34.76 3.56 5.88
C ARG A 438 -33.66 2.56 6.26
N PRO A 439 -34.00 1.28 6.49
CA PRO A 439 -32.99 0.26 6.69
C PRO A 439 -32.15 0.14 5.42
N LEU A 440 -30.83 0.03 5.58
CA LEU A 440 -29.92 -0.37 4.53
C LEU A 440 -30.27 -1.83 4.16
N THR A 441 -30.98 -1.99 3.05
CA THR A 441 -31.24 -3.29 2.40
C THR A 441 -30.16 -3.56 1.36
#